data_8740643f2d1da495c0a7588668277a34
#
_entry.id   8740643f2d1da495c0a7588668277a34
#
_cell.length_a   1.000
_cell.length_b   1.000
_cell.length_c   1.000
_cell.angle_alpha   90.00
_cell.angle_beta   90.00
_cell.angle_gamma   90.00
#
_symmetry.space_group_name_H-M   'P 1'
#
loop_
_entity.id
_entity.type
_entity.pdbx_description
1 polymer ?
#
loop_
_entity_poly.entity_id
_entity_poly.type
_entity_poly.pdbx_seq_one_letter_code
_entity_poly.pdbx_strand_id
1 'polypeptide(L)'
;MLGRFPALAGADLEVETGEVVLLSGPNGAGKTTLLRLCAGLLSLRAGEAEVLGVNLAVEPRRVRRAVALVGHETFCYDDLTVAENVRFVARSTGNRASDADDALERVGLGRIADVTHGRLSQGQRRRLSLANALARKPRLLLLDEPHAGLDEHGRAVLEEIVRSARGEDRTVMLASHELDLARRLATREVRIVAGQVHSTPAGGPTAGSIAAEVEAHA
;
A
#
# COMPACT_ATOMS: atom_id res chain seq x y z
N MET A 1 18.21 16.44 -24.13
CA MET A 1 16.94 16.55 -23.36
C MET A 1 16.12 15.33 -23.68
N LEU A 2 16.18 14.28 -22.86
CA LEU A 2 15.31 13.12 -22.97
C LEU A 2 13.94 13.56 -22.45
N GLY A 3 12.91 13.44 -23.28
CA GLY A 3 11.55 13.87 -22.97
C GLY A 3 11.04 13.19 -21.69
N ARG A 4 10.43 13.98 -20.80
CA ARG A 4 9.71 13.47 -19.64
C ARG A 4 8.43 12.79 -20.14
N PHE A 5 8.47 11.49 -20.30
CA PHE A 5 7.25 10.72 -20.53
C PHE A 5 6.47 10.62 -19.21
N PRO A 6 5.15 10.81 -19.21
CA PRO A 6 4.34 10.58 -18.03
C PRO A 6 4.46 9.11 -17.60
N ALA A 7 4.57 8.88 -16.29
CA ALA A 7 4.63 7.52 -15.75
C ALA A 7 3.26 6.83 -15.78
N LEU A 8 2.18 7.61 -15.80
CA LEU A 8 0.82 7.19 -16.10
C LEU A 8 0.31 8.07 -17.23
N ALA A 9 -0.19 7.46 -18.30
CA ALA A 9 -0.62 8.14 -19.54
C ALA A 9 -2.04 7.67 -19.90
N GLY A 10 -3.05 8.28 -19.28
CA GLY A 10 -4.44 7.87 -19.47
C GLY A 10 -4.77 6.56 -18.76
N ALA A 11 -4.36 6.43 -17.50
CA ALA A 11 -4.75 5.31 -16.65
C ALA A 11 -6.22 5.47 -16.24
N ASP A 12 -7.08 4.54 -16.62
CA ASP A 12 -8.47 4.46 -16.22
C ASP A 12 -8.67 3.21 -15.35
N LEU A 13 -9.03 3.41 -14.08
CA LEU A 13 -9.15 2.35 -13.09
C LEU A 13 -10.23 2.67 -12.05
N GLU A 14 -11.17 1.76 -11.92
CA GLU A 14 -12.12 1.72 -10.81
C GLU A 14 -11.79 0.55 -9.88
N VAL A 15 -11.89 0.78 -8.57
CA VAL A 15 -11.65 -0.23 -7.53
C VAL A 15 -12.80 -0.20 -6.53
N GLU A 16 -13.39 -1.35 -6.27
CA GLU A 16 -14.51 -1.50 -5.33
C GLU A 16 -14.03 -1.58 -3.88
N THR A 17 -14.91 -1.19 -2.95
CA THR A 17 -14.65 -1.35 -1.53
C THR A 17 -14.56 -2.85 -1.18
N GLY A 18 -13.53 -3.22 -0.40
CA GLY A 18 -13.28 -4.62 -0.01
C GLY A 18 -12.61 -5.47 -1.10
N GLU A 19 -12.30 -4.89 -2.26
CA GLU A 19 -11.59 -5.59 -3.34
C GLU A 19 -10.10 -5.75 -3.02
N VAL A 20 -9.51 -6.85 -3.49
CA VAL A 20 -8.05 -7.06 -3.50
C VAL A 20 -7.57 -7.05 -4.93
N VAL A 21 -6.96 -5.95 -5.35
CA VAL A 21 -6.51 -5.72 -6.72
C VAL A 21 -5.02 -5.98 -6.86
N LEU A 22 -4.64 -6.91 -7.74
CA LEU A 22 -3.25 -7.10 -8.15
C LEU A 22 -2.92 -6.18 -9.34
N LEU A 23 -1.93 -5.33 -9.17
CA LEU A 23 -1.33 -4.55 -10.25
C LEU A 23 -0.17 -5.34 -10.86
N SER A 24 -0.32 -5.82 -12.08
CA SER A 24 0.71 -6.54 -12.84
C SER A 24 1.27 -5.69 -13.97
N GLY A 25 2.42 -6.10 -14.50
CA GLY A 25 3.06 -5.43 -15.64
C GLY A 25 4.57 -5.31 -15.46
N PRO A 26 5.30 -4.95 -16.53
CA PRO A 26 6.76 -4.86 -16.51
C PRO A 26 7.28 -3.80 -15.53
N ASN A 27 8.59 -3.85 -15.26
CA ASN A 27 9.25 -2.80 -14.48
C ASN A 27 9.15 -1.46 -15.22
N GLY A 28 8.91 -0.37 -14.48
CA GLY A 28 8.70 0.94 -15.07
C GLY A 28 7.31 1.17 -15.69
N ALA A 29 6.40 0.21 -15.64
CA ALA A 29 5.04 0.35 -16.20
C ALA A 29 4.15 1.38 -15.51
N GLY A 30 4.52 1.87 -14.31
CA GLY A 30 3.73 2.85 -13.54
C GLY A 30 3.05 2.30 -12.29
N LYS A 31 3.24 1.03 -11.91
CA LYS A 31 2.60 0.39 -10.74
C LYS A 31 2.84 1.18 -9.44
N THR A 32 4.11 1.40 -9.09
CA THR A 32 4.52 2.20 -7.91
C THR A 32 3.98 3.62 -7.98
N THR A 33 3.98 4.24 -9.17
CA THR A 33 3.44 5.58 -9.38
C THR A 33 1.95 5.63 -9.09
N LEU A 34 1.19 4.65 -9.55
CA LEU A 34 -0.24 4.53 -9.26
C LEU A 34 -0.50 4.38 -7.76
N LEU A 35 0.24 3.48 -7.07
CA LEU A 35 0.12 3.33 -5.62
C LEU A 35 0.45 4.63 -4.87
N ARG A 36 1.52 5.34 -5.27
CA ARG A 36 1.89 6.62 -4.66
C ARG A 36 0.87 7.72 -4.93
N LEU A 37 0.24 7.73 -6.10
CA LEU A 37 -0.86 8.63 -6.41
C LEU A 37 -2.05 8.35 -5.49
N CYS A 38 -2.50 7.09 -5.37
CA CYS A 38 -3.57 6.68 -4.46
C CYS A 38 -3.28 7.03 -2.99
N ALA A 39 -2.00 7.01 -2.59
CA ALA A 39 -1.57 7.44 -1.26
C ALA A 39 -1.56 8.97 -1.08
N GLY A 40 -1.88 9.76 -2.10
CA GLY A 40 -1.81 11.22 -2.08
C GLY A 40 -0.38 11.76 -1.94
N LEU A 41 0.63 10.99 -2.39
CA LEU A 41 2.05 11.35 -2.34
C LEU A 41 2.53 12.01 -3.63
N LEU A 42 1.77 11.86 -4.71
CA LEU A 42 2.04 12.50 -6.00
C LEU A 42 0.88 13.41 -6.38
N SER A 43 1.19 14.46 -7.11
CA SER A 43 0.18 15.37 -7.67
C SER A 43 -0.26 14.90 -9.04
N LEU A 44 -1.55 15.02 -9.34
CA LEU A 44 -2.09 14.90 -10.69
C LEU A 44 -1.56 16.02 -11.56
N ARG A 45 -1.19 15.68 -12.79
CA ARG A 45 -0.86 16.66 -13.82
C ARG A 45 -2.06 16.98 -14.70
N ALA A 46 -2.81 15.96 -15.05
CA ALA A 46 -4.04 16.03 -15.84
C ALA A 46 -4.96 14.87 -15.48
N GLY A 47 -6.24 14.98 -15.80
CA GLY A 47 -7.26 13.98 -15.51
C GLY A 47 -7.89 14.16 -14.14
N GLU A 48 -8.59 13.12 -13.69
CA GLU A 48 -9.31 13.10 -12.42
C GLU A 48 -8.89 11.87 -11.61
N ALA A 49 -8.78 12.02 -10.30
CA ALA A 49 -8.56 10.91 -9.40
C ALA A 49 -9.30 11.13 -8.08
N GLU A 50 -10.11 10.16 -7.72
CA GLU A 50 -10.81 10.10 -6.46
C GLU A 50 -10.41 8.84 -5.70
N VAL A 51 -10.08 8.98 -4.42
CA VAL A 51 -9.76 7.86 -3.53
C VAL A 51 -10.54 8.02 -2.23
N LEU A 52 -11.36 7.03 -1.91
CA LEU A 52 -12.22 7.02 -0.71
C LEU A 52 -13.11 8.27 -0.59
N GLY A 53 -13.62 8.80 -1.72
CA GLY A 53 -14.44 10.01 -1.78
C GLY A 53 -13.64 11.31 -1.69
N VAL A 54 -12.30 11.27 -1.80
CA VAL A 54 -11.43 12.44 -1.78
C VAL A 54 -10.88 12.70 -3.18
N ASN A 55 -11.15 13.89 -3.73
CA ASN A 55 -10.55 14.33 -4.98
C ASN A 55 -9.07 14.69 -4.76
N LEU A 56 -8.17 13.93 -5.40
CA LEU A 56 -6.72 14.09 -5.22
C LEU A 56 -6.14 15.33 -5.90
N ALA A 57 -6.83 15.93 -6.85
CA ALA A 57 -6.43 17.20 -7.45
C ALA A 57 -6.62 18.38 -6.47
N VAL A 58 -7.57 18.26 -5.54
CA VAL A 58 -7.94 19.34 -4.60
C VAL A 58 -7.29 19.12 -3.23
N GLU A 59 -7.46 17.93 -2.64
CA GLU A 59 -7.05 17.65 -1.25
C GLU A 59 -6.24 16.34 -1.11
N PRO A 60 -5.10 16.16 -1.82
CA PRO A 60 -4.38 14.88 -1.81
C PRO A 60 -3.90 14.46 -0.41
N ARG A 61 -3.69 15.42 0.50
CA ARG A 61 -3.25 15.12 1.87
C ARG A 61 -4.34 14.51 2.75
N ARG A 62 -5.60 14.77 2.43
CA ARG A 62 -6.75 14.31 3.23
C ARG A 62 -6.88 12.79 3.19
N VAL A 63 -6.57 12.17 2.06
CA VAL A 63 -6.62 10.70 1.90
C VAL A 63 -5.64 9.97 2.81
N ARG A 64 -4.50 10.61 3.16
CA ARG A 64 -3.40 9.98 3.90
C ARG A 64 -3.78 9.44 5.28
N ARG A 65 -4.88 9.90 5.87
CA ARG A 65 -5.37 9.38 7.16
C ARG A 65 -6.00 7.99 7.02
N ALA A 66 -6.61 7.71 5.87
CA ALA A 66 -7.35 6.47 5.61
C ALA A 66 -6.58 5.49 4.72
N VAL A 67 -5.38 5.88 4.24
CA VAL A 67 -4.54 5.07 3.36
C VAL A 67 -3.22 4.76 4.04
N ALA A 68 -2.74 3.53 3.92
CA ALA A 68 -1.38 3.15 4.27
C ALA A 68 -0.67 2.56 3.05
N LEU A 69 0.57 3.00 2.83
CA LEU A 69 1.45 2.48 1.78
C LEU A 69 2.64 1.76 2.43
N VAL A 70 2.83 0.50 2.07
CA VAL A 70 4.02 -0.30 2.40
C VAL A 70 4.84 -0.42 1.13
N GLY A 71 5.97 0.28 1.08
CA GLY A 71 6.93 0.29 -0.02
C GLY A 71 8.28 -0.32 0.37
N HIS A 72 9.32 -0.03 -0.37
CA HIS A 72 10.68 -0.50 -0.06
C HIS A 72 11.25 0.11 1.24
N GLU A 73 10.95 1.37 1.50
CA GLU A 73 11.42 2.08 2.70
C GLU A 73 10.50 1.78 3.88
N THR A 74 11.11 1.60 5.05
CA THR A 74 10.36 1.30 6.28
C THR A 74 9.88 2.54 7.01
N PHE A 75 10.51 3.70 6.78
CA PHE A 75 10.26 4.97 7.48
C PHE A 75 10.25 4.82 9.00
N CYS A 76 11.07 3.91 9.53
CA CYS A 76 11.24 3.68 10.96
C CYS A 76 12.45 4.45 11.49
N TYR A 77 12.43 4.78 12.76
CA TYR A 77 13.56 5.36 13.46
C TYR A 77 14.45 4.26 14.03
N ASP A 78 15.73 4.26 13.67
CA ASP A 78 16.68 3.21 14.06
C ASP A 78 16.90 3.11 15.56
N ASP A 79 16.83 4.24 16.27
CA ASP A 79 17.05 4.35 17.70
C ASP A 79 15.82 4.00 18.53
N LEU A 80 14.63 3.96 17.93
CA LEU A 80 13.41 3.55 18.59
C LEU A 80 13.26 2.03 18.57
N THR A 81 12.63 1.50 19.61
CA THR A 81 12.25 0.09 19.69
C THR A 81 11.14 -0.22 18.68
N VAL A 82 10.91 -1.50 18.44
CA VAL A 82 9.80 -1.99 17.60
C VAL A 82 8.47 -1.42 18.09
N ALA A 83 8.20 -1.49 19.41
CA ALA A 83 6.96 -0.97 19.98
C ALA A 83 6.86 0.56 19.86
N GLU A 84 7.93 1.29 20.12
CA GLU A 84 7.94 2.76 20.03
C GLU A 84 7.67 3.24 18.61
N ASN A 85 8.24 2.60 17.59
CA ASN A 85 7.97 2.92 16.19
C ASN A 85 6.48 2.76 15.87
N VAL A 86 5.86 1.64 16.21
CA VAL A 86 4.45 1.38 15.88
C VAL A 86 3.51 2.28 16.68
N ARG A 87 3.80 2.51 17.99
CA ARG A 87 3.02 3.44 18.84
C ARG A 87 3.13 4.88 18.36
N PHE A 88 4.30 5.29 17.85
CA PHE A 88 4.48 6.60 17.24
C PHE A 88 3.56 6.77 16.03
N VAL A 89 3.53 5.77 15.14
CA VAL A 89 2.67 5.78 13.95
C VAL A 89 1.18 5.78 14.34
N ALA A 90 0.76 4.93 15.27
CA ALA A 90 -0.62 4.89 15.76
C ALA A 90 -1.08 6.27 16.28
N ARG A 91 -0.27 6.88 17.17
CA ARG A 91 -0.57 8.22 17.73
C ARG A 91 -0.63 9.31 16.67
N SER A 92 0.28 9.28 15.68
CA SER A 92 0.32 10.29 14.59
C SER A 92 -0.94 10.29 13.72
N THR A 93 -1.67 9.19 13.72
CA THR A 93 -2.93 9.02 12.99
C THR A 93 -4.17 9.07 13.87
N GLY A 94 -4.01 9.35 15.19
CA GLY A 94 -5.10 9.45 16.15
C GLY A 94 -5.60 8.12 16.70
N ASN A 95 -4.86 7.04 16.48
CA ASN A 95 -5.16 5.70 16.98
C ASN A 95 -4.55 5.48 18.38
N ARG A 96 -5.01 4.43 19.07
CA ARG A 96 -4.62 4.12 20.45
C ARG A 96 -3.33 3.30 20.50
N ALA A 97 -2.67 3.28 21.66
CA ALA A 97 -1.50 2.42 21.88
C ALA A 97 -1.85 0.92 21.73
N SER A 98 -3.05 0.51 22.16
CA SER A 98 -3.52 -0.87 21.98
C SER A 98 -3.59 -1.28 20.51
N ASP A 99 -3.89 -0.36 19.60
CA ASP A 99 -3.92 -0.65 18.15
C ASP A 99 -2.51 -0.96 17.61
N ALA A 100 -1.47 -0.37 18.23
CA ALA A 100 -0.08 -0.70 17.94
C ALA A 100 0.31 -2.09 18.47
N ASP A 101 -0.12 -2.41 19.70
CA ASP A 101 0.17 -3.71 20.32
C ASP A 101 -0.52 -4.84 19.52
N ASP A 102 -1.78 -4.66 19.13
CA ASP A 102 -2.52 -5.60 18.25
C ASP A 102 -1.81 -5.78 16.89
N ALA A 103 -1.31 -4.68 16.30
CA ALA A 103 -0.59 -4.74 15.04
C ALA A 103 0.72 -5.53 15.17
N LEU A 104 1.45 -5.38 16.28
CA LEU A 104 2.67 -6.14 16.56
C LEU A 104 2.43 -7.63 16.74
N GLU A 105 1.37 -8.01 17.44
CA GLU A 105 0.97 -9.41 17.58
C GLU A 105 0.62 -10.03 16.22
N ARG A 106 -0.15 -9.33 15.39
CA ARG A 106 -0.54 -9.80 14.03
C ARG A 106 0.66 -10.07 13.13
N VAL A 107 1.76 -9.33 13.28
CA VAL A 107 2.97 -9.53 12.46
C VAL A 107 4.02 -10.42 13.15
N GLY A 108 3.73 -10.96 14.33
CA GLY A 108 4.62 -11.84 15.10
C GLY A 108 5.87 -11.13 15.63
N LEU A 109 5.77 -9.84 15.97
CA LEU A 109 6.87 -9.06 16.55
C LEU A 109 6.70 -8.73 18.03
N GLY A 110 5.60 -9.16 18.68
CA GLY A 110 5.32 -8.86 20.09
C GLY A 110 6.46 -9.27 21.03
N ARG A 111 7.08 -10.43 20.80
CA ARG A 111 8.19 -10.94 21.65
C ARG A 111 9.48 -10.12 21.57
N ILE A 112 9.65 -9.32 20.54
CA ILE A 112 10.81 -8.45 20.32
C ILE A 112 10.46 -6.98 20.33
N ALA A 113 9.36 -6.63 20.99
CA ALA A 113 8.82 -5.27 21.08
C ALA A 113 9.83 -4.24 21.60
N ASP A 114 10.72 -4.67 22.51
CA ASP A 114 11.75 -3.83 23.13
C ASP A 114 13.09 -3.79 22.35
N VAL A 115 13.20 -4.52 21.24
CA VAL A 115 14.40 -4.49 20.39
C VAL A 115 14.38 -3.24 19.52
N THR A 116 15.51 -2.53 19.41
CA THR A 116 15.65 -1.35 18.54
C THR A 116 15.59 -1.72 17.06
N HIS A 117 14.99 -0.87 16.22
CA HIS A 117 14.85 -1.09 14.78
C HIS A 117 16.19 -1.38 14.10
N GLY A 118 17.26 -0.67 14.47
CA GLY A 118 18.58 -0.85 13.90
C GLY A 118 19.14 -2.29 14.04
N ARG A 119 18.66 -3.08 15.02
CA ARG A 119 19.10 -4.47 15.28
C ARG A 119 18.25 -5.53 14.57
N LEU A 120 17.18 -5.14 13.88
CA LEU A 120 16.29 -6.08 13.22
C LEU A 120 16.91 -6.68 11.95
N SER A 121 16.58 -7.94 11.68
CA SER A 121 16.81 -8.54 10.37
C SER A 121 15.95 -7.87 9.29
N GLN A 122 16.30 -8.08 8.02
CA GLN A 122 15.52 -7.52 6.90
C GLN A 122 14.04 -7.99 6.93
N GLY A 123 13.79 -9.27 7.18
CA GLY A 123 12.43 -9.81 7.30
C GLY A 123 11.66 -9.21 8.49
N GLN A 124 12.32 -8.99 9.65
CA GLN A 124 11.71 -8.31 10.79
C GLN A 124 11.40 -6.86 10.48
N ARG A 125 12.29 -6.13 9.81
CA ARG A 125 12.03 -4.74 9.34
C ARG A 125 10.85 -4.69 8.40
N ARG A 126 10.73 -5.66 7.48
CA ARG A 126 9.61 -5.75 6.56
C ARG A 126 8.29 -6.00 7.30
N ARG A 127 8.28 -6.91 8.27
CA ARG A 127 7.10 -7.15 9.14
C ARG A 127 6.76 -5.92 10.00
N LEU A 128 7.75 -5.18 10.47
CA LEU A 128 7.51 -3.92 11.18
C LEU A 128 6.84 -2.87 10.29
N SER A 129 7.19 -2.78 9.01
CA SER A 129 6.50 -1.90 8.05
C SER A 129 5.02 -2.27 7.89
N LEU A 130 4.71 -3.58 7.88
CA LEU A 130 3.33 -4.06 7.89
C LEU A 130 2.61 -3.68 9.19
N ALA A 131 3.27 -3.83 10.37
CA ALA A 131 2.69 -3.40 11.65
C ALA A 131 2.39 -1.90 11.66
N ASN A 132 3.30 -1.06 11.18
CA ASN A 132 3.09 0.38 11.04
C ASN A 132 1.87 0.69 10.16
N ALA A 133 1.70 -0.03 9.06
CA ALA A 133 0.54 0.15 8.19
C ALA A 133 -0.77 -0.27 8.89
N LEU A 134 -0.79 -1.41 9.59
CA LEU A 134 -1.96 -1.92 10.29
C LEU A 134 -2.38 -1.03 11.47
N ALA A 135 -1.41 -0.51 12.24
CA ALA A 135 -1.66 0.37 13.39
C ALA A 135 -2.35 1.68 12.99
N ARG A 136 -2.30 2.06 11.71
CA ARG A 136 -3.05 3.20 11.15
C ARG A 136 -4.53 2.90 10.91
N LYS A 137 -4.94 1.63 10.96
CA LYS A 137 -6.30 1.17 10.59
C LYS A 137 -6.78 1.70 9.24
N PRO A 138 -6.02 1.48 8.17
CA PRO A 138 -6.34 2.06 6.88
C PRO A 138 -7.60 1.42 6.29
N ARG A 139 -8.38 2.21 5.55
CA ARG A 139 -9.47 1.72 4.69
C ARG A 139 -8.93 1.22 3.34
N LEU A 140 -7.80 1.77 2.90
CA LEU A 140 -7.08 1.35 1.69
C LEU A 140 -5.63 1.00 2.06
N LEU A 141 -5.25 -0.25 1.87
CA LEU A 141 -3.89 -0.75 2.06
C LEU A 141 -3.20 -0.90 0.71
N LEU A 142 -2.12 -0.18 0.51
CA LEU A 142 -1.31 -0.18 -0.69
C LEU A 142 0.00 -0.91 -0.41
N LEU A 143 0.29 -1.95 -1.20
CA LEU A 143 1.43 -2.83 -1.01
C LEU A 143 2.30 -2.83 -2.27
N ASP A 144 3.50 -2.27 -2.17
CA ASP A 144 4.47 -2.25 -3.28
C ASP A 144 5.56 -3.30 -3.02
N GLU A 145 5.56 -4.35 -3.85
CA GLU A 145 6.43 -5.51 -3.75
C GLU A 145 6.45 -6.12 -2.32
N PRO A 146 5.27 -6.47 -1.75
CA PRO A 146 5.17 -6.82 -0.34
C PRO A 146 5.90 -8.12 0.03
N HIS A 147 6.10 -9.04 -0.90
CA HIS A 147 6.78 -10.32 -0.66
C HIS A 147 8.31 -10.19 -0.57
N ALA A 148 8.87 -9.11 -1.13
CA ALA A 148 10.31 -8.91 -1.18
C ALA A 148 10.94 -8.85 0.23
N GLY A 149 11.93 -9.69 0.47
CA GLY A 149 12.66 -9.75 1.74
C GLY A 149 11.92 -10.42 2.89
N LEU A 150 10.75 -11.02 2.67
CA LEU A 150 10.05 -11.84 3.65
C LEU A 150 10.52 -13.29 3.61
N ASP A 151 10.73 -13.85 4.81
CA ASP A 151 10.85 -15.29 5.02
C ASP A 151 9.48 -15.99 4.90
N GLU A 152 9.44 -17.30 4.98
CA GLU A 152 8.21 -18.08 4.89
C GLU A 152 7.17 -17.64 5.92
N HIS A 153 7.58 -17.39 7.16
CA HIS A 153 6.69 -16.89 8.20
C HIS A 153 6.13 -15.50 7.86
N GLY A 154 6.97 -14.58 7.39
CA GLY A 154 6.56 -13.25 6.97
C GLY A 154 5.59 -13.27 5.78
N ARG A 155 5.76 -14.21 4.85
CA ARG A 155 4.82 -14.44 3.73
C ARG A 155 3.46 -14.92 4.24
N ALA A 156 3.43 -15.88 5.16
CA ALA A 156 2.19 -16.35 5.77
C ALA A 156 1.44 -15.22 6.52
N VAL A 157 2.17 -14.37 7.24
CA VAL A 157 1.63 -13.17 7.89
C VAL A 157 1.03 -12.20 6.87
N LEU A 158 1.74 -11.92 5.77
CA LEU A 158 1.23 -11.05 4.71
C LEU A 158 -0.05 -11.61 4.08
N GLU A 159 -0.08 -12.90 3.79
CA GLU A 159 -1.26 -13.57 3.23
C GLU A 159 -2.46 -13.44 4.17
N GLU A 160 -2.26 -13.62 5.47
CA GLU A 160 -3.32 -13.48 6.46
C GLU A 160 -3.83 -12.04 6.56
N ILE A 161 -2.93 -11.04 6.52
CA ILE A 161 -3.30 -9.61 6.49
C ILE A 161 -4.19 -9.30 5.29
N VAL A 162 -3.80 -9.75 4.09
CA VAL A 162 -4.57 -9.49 2.86
C VAL A 162 -5.90 -10.24 2.88
N ARG A 163 -5.93 -11.48 3.39
CA ARG A 163 -7.15 -12.28 3.50
C ARG A 163 -8.14 -11.68 4.49
N SER A 164 -7.67 -11.24 5.66
CA SER A 164 -8.53 -10.62 6.69
C SER A 164 -9.08 -9.26 6.24
N ALA A 165 -8.37 -8.53 5.38
CA ALA A 165 -8.82 -7.26 4.86
C ALA A 165 -10.19 -7.34 4.16
N ARG A 166 -10.46 -8.44 3.45
CA ARG A 166 -11.76 -8.67 2.78
C ARG A 166 -12.93 -8.77 3.77
N GLY A 167 -12.70 -9.41 4.93
CA GLY A 167 -13.72 -9.52 5.99
C GLY A 167 -13.90 -8.22 6.79
N GLU A 168 -12.99 -7.27 6.68
CA GLU A 168 -12.99 -5.99 7.39
C GLU A 168 -13.41 -4.81 6.48
N ASP A 169 -13.99 -5.07 5.29
CA ASP A 169 -14.31 -4.06 4.25
C ASP A 169 -13.12 -3.15 3.88
N ARG A 170 -11.92 -3.68 4.01
CA ARG A 170 -10.70 -2.97 3.67
C ARG A 170 -10.29 -3.30 2.24
N THR A 171 -10.08 -2.28 1.44
CA THR A 171 -9.58 -2.42 0.07
C THR A 171 -8.07 -2.60 0.10
N VAL A 172 -7.55 -3.49 -0.76
CA VAL A 172 -6.11 -3.73 -0.92
C VAL A 172 -5.72 -3.56 -2.38
N MET A 173 -4.69 -2.80 -2.66
CA MET A 173 -4.03 -2.80 -3.97
C MET A 173 -2.59 -3.25 -3.77
N LEU A 174 -2.16 -4.29 -4.50
CA LEU A 174 -0.81 -4.80 -4.41
C LEU A 174 -0.12 -4.82 -5.78
N ALA A 175 1.09 -4.27 -5.85
CA ALA A 175 1.97 -4.43 -6.99
C ALA A 175 2.99 -5.52 -6.68
N SER A 176 3.12 -6.53 -7.53
CA SER A 176 4.09 -7.60 -7.35
C SER A 176 4.56 -8.15 -8.68
N HIS A 177 5.81 -8.60 -8.71
CA HIS A 177 6.38 -9.42 -9.79
C HIS A 177 6.31 -10.92 -9.45
N GLU A 178 6.06 -11.31 -8.18
CA GLU A 178 5.78 -12.68 -7.76
C GLU A 178 4.29 -13.01 -8.05
N LEU A 179 3.93 -13.11 -9.35
CA LEU A 179 2.55 -13.14 -9.80
C LEU A 179 1.76 -14.33 -9.26
N ASP A 180 2.38 -15.50 -9.14
CA ASP A 180 1.70 -16.71 -8.67
C ASP A 180 1.24 -16.61 -7.21
N LEU A 181 2.05 -15.96 -6.35
CA LEU A 181 1.67 -15.68 -4.97
C LEU A 181 0.58 -14.60 -4.91
N ALA A 182 0.79 -13.50 -5.63
CA ALA A 182 -0.12 -12.36 -5.61
C ALA A 182 -1.51 -12.70 -6.18
N ARG A 183 -1.59 -13.51 -7.24
CA ARG A 183 -2.86 -13.97 -7.84
C ARG A 183 -3.72 -14.80 -6.89
N ARG A 184 -3.11 -15.57 -5.99
CA ARG A 184 -3.86 -16.35 -4.97
C ARG A 184 -4.57 -15.46 -3.95
N LEU A 185 -4.09 -14.25 -3.75
CA LEU A 185 -4.64 -13.27 -2.82
C LEU A 185 -5.65 -12.32 -3.47
N ALA A 186 -5.44 -12.02 -4.75
CA ALA A 186 -6.22 -11.04 -5.48
C ALA A 186 -7.62 -11.54 -5.85
N THR A 187 -8.58 -10.64 -5.86
CA THR A 187 -9.91 -10.84 -6.44
C THR A 187 -9.93 -10.51 -7.92
N ARG A 188 -9.06 -9.58 -8.33
CA ARG A 188 -8.93 -9.10 -9.71
C ARG A 188 -7.48 -8.73 -10.02
N GLU A 189 -7.05 -9.01 -11.24
CA GLU A 189 -5.78 -8.57 -11.78
C GLU A 189 -6.00 -7.41 -12.77
N VAL A 190 -5.21 -6.36 -12.60
CA VAL A 190 -5.17 -5.18 -13.47
C VAL A 190 -3.78 -5.07 -14.06
N ARG A 191 -3.69 -5.11 -15.37
CA ARG A 191 -2.40 -5.03 -16.06
C ARG A 191 -2.07 -3.59 -16.44
N ILE A 192 -0.86 -3.15 -16.08
CA ILE A 192 -0.34 -1.83 -16.44
C ILE A 192 0.79 -2.01 -17.46
N VAL A 193 0.69 -1.31 -18.59
CA VAL A 193 1.72 -1.33 -19.65
C VAL A 193 1.93 0.09 -20.13
N ALA A 194 3.16 0.57 -20.08
CA ALA A 194 3.54 1.92 -20.53
C ALA A 194 2.64 3.04 -19.97
N GLY A 195 2.28 2.94 -18.70
CA GLY A 195 1.44 3.93 -18.01
C GLY A 195 -0.05 3.84 -18.30
N GLN A 196 -0.49 2.88 -19.12
CA GLN A 196 -1.91 2.63 -19.41
C GLN A 196 -2.41 1.42 -18.62
N VAL A 197 -3.65 1.50 -18.18
CA VAL A 197 -4.32 0.44 -17.42
C VAL A 197 -5.20 -0.37 -18.36
N HIS A 198 -5.04 -1.69 -18.31
CA HIS A 198 -5.86 -2.65 -19.02
C HIS A 198 -6.63 -3.48 -17.97
N SER A 199 -7.85 -3.05 -17.65
CA SER A 199 -8.74 -3.72 -16.69
C SER A 199 -10.13 -3.92 -17.27
N THR A 200 -10.83 -4.96 -16.78
CA THR A 200 -12.28 -5.04 -16.94
C THR A 200 -12.93 -4.14 -15.88
N PRO A 201 -13.96 -3.33 -16.22
CA PRO A 201 -14.65 -2.51 -15.23
C PRO A 201 -15.19 -3.35 -14.07
N ALA A 202 -15.13 -2.79 -12.87
CA ALA A 202 -15.76 -3.37 -11.69
C ALA A 202 -17.29 -3.17 -11.74
N GLY A 203 -18.07 -4.06 -11.13
CA GLY A 203 -19.53 -4.07 -11.22
C GLY A 203 -20.27 -3.64 -9.95
N GLY A 204 -19.56 -3.06 -8.93
CA GLY A 204 -20.11 -2.72 -7.61
C GLY A 204 -19.82 -1.30 -7.13
N PRO A 205 -20.10 -0.97 -5.84
CA PRO A 205 -19.81 0.35 -5.29
C PRO A 205 -18.32 0.66 -5.24
N THR A 206 -17.93 1.77 -5.84
CA THR A 206 -16.53 2.15 -6.11
C THR A 206 -15.82 2.67 -4.85
N ALA A 207 -14.64 2.13 -4.52
CA ALA A 207 -13.74 2.68 -3.50
C ALA A 207 -12.95 3.91 -4.02
N GLY A 208 -12.86 4.05 -5.34
CA GLY A 208 -12.23 5.19 -6.01
C GLY A 208 -12.15 4.99 -7.52
N SER A 209 -12.08 6.09 -8.24
CA SER A 209 -11.82 6.12 -9.68
C SER A 209 -10.58 6.94 -9.97
N ILE A 210 -9.84 6.54 -10.99
CA ILE A 210 -8.61 7.21 -11.42
C ILE A 210 -8.61 7.26 -12.93
N ALA A 211 -8.69 8.47 -13.49
CA ALA A 211 -8.37 8.78 -14.87
C ALA A 211 -7.23 9.81 -14.82
N ALA A 212 -5.98 9.35 -14.86
CA ALA A 212 -4.86 10.17 -14.45
C ALA A 212 -3.67 10.16 -15.40
N GLU A 213 -3.04 11.32 -15.53
CA GLU A 213 -1.67 11.47 -16.03
C GLU A 213 -0.77 11.96 -14.90
N VAL A 214 0.32 11.25 -14.64
CA VAL A 214 1.29 11.58 -13.60
C VAL A 214 2.70 11.57 -14.16
N GLU A 215 3.46 12.65 -13.94
CA GLU A 215 4.90 12.66 -14.23
C GLU A 215 5.68 11.89 -13.16
N ALA A 216 6.64 11.07 -13.61
CA ALA A 216 7.63 10.50 -12.72
C ALA A 216 8.64 11.58 -12.31
N HIS A 217 8.72 11.86 -11.02
CA HIS A 217 9.85 12.57 -10.45
C HIS A 217 10.86 11.50 -9.99
N ALA A 218 12.05 11.55 -10.60
CA ALA A 218 13.20 10.77 -10.16
C ALA A 218 13.79 11.39 -8.89
#